data_73b186cad920683ab6872255104c08e6
#
_entry.id   73b186cad920683ab6872255104c08e6
#
_cell.length_a   1.000
_cell.length_b   1.000
_cell.length_c   1.000
_cell.angle_alpha   90.00
_cell.angle_beta   90.00
_cell.angle_gamma   90.00
#
_symmetry.space_group_name_H-M   'P 1'
#
loop_
_entity.id
_entity.type
_entity.pdbx_description
1 polymer ?
#
loop_
_entity_poly.entity_id
_entity_poly.type
_entity_poly.pdbx_seq_one_letter_code
_entity_poly.pdbx_strand_id
1 'polypeptide(L)'
;MLQTRKKAYFISRVQDNTALFKPNGERIDLANFLGKSKDNRVDMRILLGVEHRLRFRLIAVRVPPEIARRRRQTVLEKARKKQYTPSAEKLALCAWNIYVTNAPVKLLSLEEVLVLARMRWQIELLFKLWKSHGGLGATRSANPWRILCETFAKLLGQLIQHWILIQSSWSEPRRSLRKAAGAVRAFAACLAASLNDLHALAAVLDNIARALTRTGRVEKRRKHPSAYQLLANPTACGYKT
;
A
#
# COMPACT_ATOMS: atom_id res chain seq x y z
N MET A 1 5.81 -13.40 24.29
CA MET A 1 6.48 -12.09 24.10
C MET A 1 7.70 -12.29 23.21
N LEU A 2 7.60 -12.04 21.92
CA LEU A 2 8.74 -12.07 21.00
C LEU A 2 9.48 -10.74 21.14
N GLN A 3 10.55 -10.72 21.92
CA GLN A 3 11.52 -9.62 21.92
C GLN A 3 12.24 -9.62 20.59
N THR A 4 11.69 -8.92 19.60
CA THR A 4 12.43 -8.63 18.38
C THR A 4 13.51 -7.59 18.71
N ARG A 5 14.75 -8.02 18.79
CA ARG A 5 15.95 -7.18 18.97
C ARG A 5 16.14 -6.13 17.84
N LYS A 6 15.36 -6.18 16.78
CA LYS A 6 15.38 -5.20 15.70
C LYS A 6 14.23 -4.21 15.88
N LYS A 7 14.55 -2.92 15.94
CA LYS A 7 13.55 -1.85 15.98
C LYS A 7 12.66 -1.94 14.73
N ALA A 8 11.40 -2.30 14.89
CA ALA A 8 10.41 -2.28 13.83
C ALA A 8 9.79 -0.88 13.74
N TYR A 9 9.68 -0.36 12.53
CA TYR A 9 9.04 0.91 12.24
C TYR A 9 7.72 0.68 11.50
N PHE A 10 6.75 1.56 11.73
CA PHE A 10 5.46 1.50 11.05
C PHE A 10 4.95 2.89 10.68
N ILE A 11 4.06 2.93 9.71
CA ILE A 11 3.25 4.10 9.34
C ILE A 11 1.80 3.65 9.35
N SER A 12 0.96 4.35 10.10
CA SER A 12 -0.47 4.06 10.16
C SER A 12 -1.28 5.33 9.94
N ARG A 13 -2.47 5.16 9.36
CA ARG A 13 -3.44 6.25 9.26
C ARG A 13 -4.15 6.43 10.60
N VAL A 14 -4.30 7.67 11.04
CA VAL A 14 -5.06 7.98 12.26
C VAL A 14 -6.55 7.78 12.00
N GLN A 15 -7.23 7.12 12.93
CA GLN A 15 -8.70 7.01 12.94
C GLN A 15 -9.31 8.16 13.73
N ASP A 16 -10.54 8.53 13.40
CA ASP A 16 -11.24 9.69 13.97
C ASP A 16 -11.38 9.65 15.51
N ASN A 17 -11.46 8.44 16.09
CA ASN A 17 -11.62 8.22 17.53
C ASN A 17 -10.31 7.98 18.29
N THR A 18 -9.15 8.19 17.66
CA THR A 18 -7.85 7.96 18.30
C THR A 18 -7.55 9.06 19.31
N ALA A 19 -7.29 8.70 20.57
CA ALA A 19 -6.88 9.63 21.61
C ALA A 19 -5.42 10.06 21.40
N LEU A 20 -5.21 11.35 21.17
CA LEU A 20 -3.91 11.96 20.93
C LEU A 20 -3.64 13.01 22.03
N PHE A 21 -2.38 13.08 22.46
CA PHE A 21 -1.94 14.03 23.49
C PHE A 21 -0.65 14.71 23.03
N LYS A 22 -0.44 15.95 23.47
CA LYS A 22 0.84 16.63 23.35
C LYS A 22 1.87 15.98 24.29
N PRO A 23 3.17 16.21 24.12
CA PRO A 23 4.19 15.72 25.04
C PRO A 23 3.99 16.17 26.49
N ASN A 24 3.33 17.29 26.72
CA ASN A 24 2.96 17.81 28.06
C ASN A 24 1.74 17.10 28.68
N GLY A 25 1.12 16.15 27.99
CA GLY A 25 -0.05 15.40 28.46
C GLY A 25 -1.40 16.02 28.12
N GLU A 26 -1.44 17.21 27.53
CA GLU A 26 -2.67 17.87 27.10
C GLU A 26 -3.31 17.10 25.92
N ARG A 27 -4.61 16.83 26.01
CA ARG A 27 -5.35 16.14 24.94
C ARG A 27 -5.47 17.02 23.70
N ILE A 28 -5.22 16.42 22.54
CA ILE A 28 -5.34 17.11 21.25
C ILE A 28 -6.73 16.83 20.67
N ASP A 29 -7.53 17.88 20.50
CA ASP A 29 -8.64 17.87 19.57
C ASP A 29 -8.07 18.08 18.16
N LEU A 30 -8.01 17.01 17.40
CA LEU A 30 -7.32 16.98 16.11
C LEU A 30 -7.99 17.91 15.08
N ALA A 31 -9.32 17.98 15.07
CA ALA A 31 -10.06 18.81 14.13
C ALA A 31 -9.85 20.30 14.42
N ASN A 32 -9.95 20.68 15.68
CA ASN A 32 -9.72 22.06 16.11
C ASN A 32 -8.25 22.47 15.94
N PHE A 33 -7.31 21.59 16.31
CA PHE A 33 -5.87 21.81 16.14
C PHE A 33 -5.50 22.05 14.67
N LEU A 34 -5.91 21.15 13.77
CA LEU A 34 -5.63 21.28 12.34
C LEU A 34 -6.43 22.39 11.66
N GLY A 35 -7.64 22.69 12.17
CA GLY A 35 -8.46 23.80 11.68
C GLY A 35 -7.82 25.16 11.93
N LYS A 36 -7.16 25.33 13.08
CA LYS A 36 -6.43 26.55 13.46
C LYS A 36 -5.03 26.65 12.85
N SER A 37 -4.50 25.55 12.31
CA SER A 37 -3.16 25.56 11.71
C SER A 37 -3.16 26.39 10.43
N LYS A 38 -2.28 27.39 10.38
CA LYS A 38 -1.97 28.17 9.17
C LYS A 38 -1.12 27.38 8.18
N ASP A 39 -0.36 26.42 8.68
CA ASP A 39 0.54 25.59 7.89
C ASP A 39 -0.23 24.46 7.20
N ASN A 40 0.14 24.20 5.96
CA ASN A 40 -0.38 23.09 5.18
C ASN A 40 0.25 21.75 5.57
N ARG A 41 1.27 21.76 6.45
CA ARG A 41 2.05 20.59 6.88
C ARG A 41 2.29 20.67 8.38
N VAL A 42 2.03 19.58 9.07
CA VAL A 42 2.29 19.44 10.51
C VAL A 42 3.13 18.19 10.70
N ASP A 43 4.21 18.32 11.46
CA ASP A 43 5.10 17.22 11.85
C ASP A 43 5.51 17.45 13.30
N MET A 44 4.92 16.70 14.21
CA MET A 44 5.13 16.90 15.65
C MET A 44 5.16 15.60 16.44
N ARG A 45 5.83 15.64 17.58
CA ARG A 45 5.81 14.55 18.55
C ARG A 45 4.48 14.56 19.30
N ILE A 46 3.92 13.38 19.51
CA ILE A 46 2.68 13.16 20.24
C ILE A 46 2.79 11.95 21.15
N LEU A 47 1.83 11.83 22.05
CA LEU A 47 1.54 10.63 22.79
C LEU A 47 0.20 10.05 22.27
N LEU A 48 0.16 8.75 22.04
CA LEU A 48 -1.00 8.05 21.49
C LEU A 48 -1.53 7.03 22.48
N GLY A 49 -2.85 7.01 22.63
CA GLY A 49 -3.56 6.11 23.53
C GLY A 49 -3.79 6.71 24.91
N VAL A 50 -4.87 6.27 25.56
CA VAL A 50 -5.28 6.78 26.88
C VAL A 50 -4.42 6.19 27.99
N GLU A 51 -4.25 4.86 27.98
CA GLU A 51 -3.53 4.11 29.02
C GLU A 51 -2.01 4.22 28.91
N HIS A 52 -1.46 3.84 27.76
CA HIS A 52 -0.02 3.67 27.62
C HIS A 52 0.71 4.91 27.13
N ARG A 53 0.00 5.89 26.58
CA ARG A 53 0.56 7.16 26.05
C ARG A 53 1.87 6.98 25.30
N LEU A 54 1.86 6.10 24.31
CA LEU A 54 3.03 5.73 23.53
C LEU A 54 3.54 6.90 22.69
N ARG A 55 4.85 7.10 22.67
CA ARG A 55 5.49 8.19 21.94
C ARG A 55 5.51 7.90 20.44
N PHE A 56 4.85 8.76 19.68
CA PHE A 56 4.82 8.72 18.23
C PHE A 56 5.05 10.10 17.62
N ARG A 57 5.13 10.13 16.32
CA ARG A 57 5.21 11.32 15.50
C ARG A 57 3.91 11.42 14.69
N LEU A 58 3.21 12.53 14.78
CA LEU A 58 2.03 12.88 14.00
C LEU A 58 2.47 13.63 12.77
N ILE A 59 2.04 13.17 11.62
CA ILE A 59 2.24 13.83 10.34
C ILE A 59 0.88 14.11 9.73
N ALA A 60 0.59 15.40 9.50
CA ALA A 60 -0.63 15.81 8.82
C ALA A 60 -0.29 16.75 7.65
N VAL A 61 -0.91 16.50 6.51
CA VAL A 61 -0.74 17.32 5.31
C VAL A 61 -2.09 17.65 4.72
N ARG A 62 -2.30 18.94 4.47
CA ARG A 62 -3.54 19.44 3.86
C ARG A 62 -3.64 18.96 2.42
N VAL A 63 -4.81 18.50 2.04
CA VAL A 63 -5.07 18.08 0.66
C VAL A 63 -5.66 19.23 -0.15
N PRO A 64 -5.54 19.23 -1.50
CA PRO A 64 -6.20 20.18 -2.36
C PRO A 64 -7.71 20.28 -2.09
N PRO A 65 -8.31 21.47 -2.20
CA PRO A 65 -9.73 21.70 -1.90
C PRO A 65 -10.68 20.77 -2.65
N GLU A 66 -10.37 20.44 -3.89
CA GLU A 66 -11.13 19.49 -4.73
C GLU A 66 -11.17 18.10 -4.13
N ILE A 67 -10.02 17.61 -3.64
CA ILE A 67 -9.92 16.31 -2.98
C ILE A 67 -10.71 16.33 -1.67
N ALA A 68 -10.59 17.41 -0.89
CA ALA A 68 -11.34 17.56 0.35
C ALA A 68 -12.85 17.55 0.10
N ARG A 69 -13.33 18.27 -0.93
CA ARG A 69 -14.74 18.29 -1.35
C ARG A 69 -15.24 16.90 -1.70
N ARG A 70 -14.50 16.18 -2.55
CA ARG A 70 -14.84 14.82 -2.95
C ARG A 70 -14.90 13.85 -1.76
N ARG A 71 -13.97 13.98 -0.81
CA ARG A 71 -13.98 13.15 0.41
C ARG A 71 -15.19 13.45 1.29
N ARG A 72 -15.53 14.73 1.50
CA ARG A 72 -16.75 15.13 2.24
C ARG A 72 -17.99 14.57 1.60
N GLN A 73 -18.14 14.70 0.29
CA GLN A 73 -19.25 14.12 -0.45
C GLN A 73 -19.35 12.61 -0.22
N THR A 74 -18.24 11.87 -0.33
CA THR A 74 -18.21 10.42 -0.07
C THR A 74 -18.61 10.07 1.36
N VAL A 75 -18.23 10.89 2.35
CA VAL A 75 -18.64 10.71 3.76
C VAL A 75 -20.14 10.93 3.90
N LEU A 76 -20.69 12.01 3.32
CA LEU A 76 -22.12 12.33 3.35
C LEU A 76 -22.97 11.26 2.66
N GLU A 77 -22.55 10.77 1.49
CA GLU A 77 -23.23 9.67 0.79
C GLU A 77 -23.28 8.38 1.61
N LYS A 78 -22.15 8.03 2.25
CA LYS A 78 -22.09 6.86 3.16
C LYS A 78 -22.98 7.05 4.39
N ALA A 79 -23.01 8.26 4.94
CA ALA A 79 -23.83 8.60 6.09
C ALA A 79 -25.32 8.50 5.75
N ARG A 80 -25.74 9.01 4.58
CA ARG A 80 -27.12 8.88 4.07
C ARG A 80 -27.52 7.40 3.92
N LYS A 81 -26.65 6.58 3.31
CA LYS A 81 -26.92 5.14 3.15
C LYS A 81 -27.03 4.40 4.49
N LYS A 82 -26.35 4.86 5.54
CA LYS A 82 -26.35 4.26 6.87
C LYS A 82 -27.25 5.01 7.88
N GLN A 83 -28.00 6.00 7.43
CA GLN A 83 -28.96 6.78 8.22
C GLN A 83 -28.34 7.42 9.47
N TYR A 84 -27.13 8.00 9.36
CA TYR A 84 -26.51 8.79 10.43
C TYR A 84 -26.01 10.12 9.92
N THR A 85 -25.82 11.10 10.85
CA THR A 85 -25.22 12.40 10.52
C THR A 85 -23.75 12.41 10.91
N PRO A 86 -22.82 12.67 9.97
CA PRO A 86 -21.40 12.76 10.30
C PRO A 86 -21.11 14.01 11.12
N SER A 87 -20.20 13.92 12.09
CA SER A 87 -19.82 15.08 12.90
C SER A 87 -19.08 16.13 12.06
N ALA A 88 -19.18 17.40 12.50
CA ALA A 88 -18.48 18.52 11.87
C ALA A 88 -16.93 18.28 11.86
N GLU A 89 -16.40 17.70 12.92
CA GLU A 89 -15.00 17.31 13.05
C GLU A 89 -14.58 16.34 11.96
N LYS A 90 -15.36 15.30 11.72
CA LYS A 90 -15.11 14.31 10.66
C LYS A 90 -15.08 14.95 9.27
N LEU A 91 -15.97 15.88 9.02
CA LEU A 91 -16.00 16.65 7.77
C LEU A 91 -14.81 17.60 7.64
N ALA A 92 -14.36 18.22 8.75
CA ALA A 92 -13.16 19.05 8.78
C ALA A 92 -11.90 18.25 8.48
N LEU A 93 -11.76 17.06 9.07
CA LEU A 93 -10.61 16.17 8.87
C LEU A 93 -10.51 15.62 7.43
N CYS A 94 -11.56 15.68 6.62
CA CYS A 94 -11.49 15.35 5.19
C CYS A 94 -10.49 16.20 4.40
N ALA A 95 -10.13 17.38 4.91
CA ALA A 95 -9.14 18.27 4.30
C ALA A 95 -7.69 17.83 4.57
N TRP A 96 -7.45 16.76 5.34
CA TRP A 96 -6.14 16.37 5.77
C TRP A 96 -5.83 14.90 5.48
N ASN A 97 -4.56 14.61 5.18
CA ASN A 97 -3.99 13.28 5.30
C ASN A 97 -3.24 13.21 6.63
N ILE A 98 -3.62 12.27 7.48
CA ILE A 98 -3.12 12.19 8.85
C ILE A 98 -2.54 10.81 9.11
N TYR A 99 -1.26 10.78 9.50
CA TYR A 99 -0.51 9.56 9.76
C TYR A 99 0.21 9.65 11.09
N VAL A 100 0.48 8.49 11.68
CA VAL A 100 1.36 8.32 12.84
C VAL A 100 2.46 7.34 12.50
N THR A 101 3.65 7.60 13.03
CA THR A 101 4.81 6.72 12.87
C THR A 101 5.69 6.75 14.13
N ASN A 102 6.40 5.66 14.40
CA ASN A 102 7.44 5.60 15.40
C ASN A 102 8.84 5.86 14.81
N ALA A 103 8.94 6.06 13.49
CA ALA A 103 10.19 6.37 12.83
C ALA A 103 10.63 7.81 13.15
N PRO A 104 11.88 8.04 13.59
CA PRO A 104 12.39 9.39 13.83
C PRO A 104 12.59 10.15 12.52
N VAL A 105 12.55 11.49 12.59
CA VAL A 105 12.73 12.37 11.41
C VAL A 105 14.03 12.10 10.66
N LYS A 106 15.11 11.78 11.40
CA LYS A 106 16.43 11.46 10.81
C LYS A 106 16.41 10.22 9.91
N LEU A 107 15.51 9.26 10.21
CA LEU A 107 15.38 8.03 9.44
C LEU A 107 14.37 8.17 8.30
N LEU A 108 13.32 8.96 8.50
CA LEU A 108 12.20 9.05 7.59
C LEU A 108 11.64 10.48 7.59
N SER A 109 11.86 11.22 6.52
CA SER A 109 11.33 12.56 6.32
C SER A 109 9.80 12.56 6.18
N LEU A 110 9.18 13.72 6.27
CA LEU A 110 7.73 13.87 6.05
C LEU A 110 7.34 13.39 4.65
N GLU A 111 8.10 13.79 3.63
CA GLU A 111 7.87 13.44 2.24
C GLU A 111 7.93 11.93 2.02
N GLU A 112 8.93 11.26 2.60
CA GLU A 112 9.07 9.81 2.52
C GLU A 112 7.93 9.08 3.21
N VAL A 113 7.43 9.58 4.35
CA VAL A 113 6.23 9.02 5.01
C VAL A 113 5.03 9.08 4.08
N LEU A 114 4.82 10.20 3.38
CA LEU A 114 3.69 10.34 2.44
C LEU A 114 3.81 9.37 1.26
N VAL A 115 5.03 9.19 0.73
CA VAL A 115 5.30 8.24 -0.34
C VAL A 115 5.02 6.81 0.13
N LEU A 116 5.56 6.40 1.27
CA LEU A 116 5.38 5.06 1.82
C LEU A 116 3.93 4.78 2.18
N ALA A 117 3.22 5.75 2.78
CA ALA A 117 1.79 5.62 3.05
C ALA A 117 0.97 5.41 1.77
N ARG A 118 1.36 6.04 0.65
CA ARG A 118 0.76 5.83 -0.65
C ARG A 118 1.12 4.47 -1.25
N MET A 119 2.33 3.96 -0.95
CA MET A 119 2.78 2.64 -1.39
C MET A 119 1.94 1.49 -0.82
N ARG A 120 1.24 1.67 0.31
CA ARG A 120 0.31 0.68 0.85
C ARG A 120 -0.69 0.15 -0.20
N TRP A 121 -1.07 0.98 -1.16
CA TRP A 121 -1.90 0.58 -2.28
C TRP A 121 -1.32 -0.58 -3.12
N GLN A 122 -0.01 -0.78 -3.12
CA GLN A 122 0.64 -1.89 -3.83
C GLN A 122 0.19 -3.26 -3.30
N ILE A 123 -0.10 -3.36 -2.00
CA ILE A 123 -0.64 -4.59 -1.38
C ILE A 123 -2.02 -4.90 -1.96
N GLU A 124 -2.87 -3.88 -2.13
CA GLU A 124 -4.19 -4.05 -2.72
C GLU A 124 -4.11 -4.47 -4.19
N LEU A 125 -3.13 -3.93 -4.93
CA LEU A 125 -2.85 -4.37 -6.30
C LEU A 125 -2.37 -5.82 -6.37
N LEU A 126 -1.58 -6.27 -5.39
CA LEU A 126 -1.13 -7.65 -5.28
C LEU A 126 -2.32 -8.59 -5.05
N PHE A 127 -3.19 -8.29 -4.09
CA PHE A 127 -4.42 -9.07 -3.85
C PHE A 127 -5.34 -9.08 -5.08
N LYS A 128 -5.45 -7.95 -5.77
CA LYS A 128 -6.20 -7.89 -7.04
C LYS A 128 -5.59 -8.77 -8.11
N LEU A 129 -4.25 -8.81 -8.20
CA LEU A 129 -3.55 -9.71 -9.11
C LEU A 129 -3.88 -11.17 -8.80
N TRP A 130 -3.81 -11.58 -7.54
CA TRP A 130 -4.13 -12.95 -7.10
C TRP A 130 -5.59 -13.31 -7.36
N LYS A 131 -6.52 -12.46 -6.96
CA LYS A 131 -7.96 -12.71 -7.09
C LYS A 131 -8.42 -12.71 -8.54
N SER A 132 -8.09 -11.67 -9.31
CA SER A 132 -8.64 -11.47 -10.66
C SER A 132 -7.81 -12.17 -11.75
N HIS A 133 -6.47 -12.17 -11.64
CA HIS A 133 -5.60 -12.77 -12.65
C HIS A 133 -5.12 -14.16 -12.25
N GLY A 134 -4.99 -14.45 -10.96
CA GLY A 134 -4.68 -15.78 -10.42
C GLY A 134 -5.87 -16.70 -10.31
N GLY A 135 -7.08 -16.18 -10.49
CA GLY A 135 -8.31 -16.97 -10.45
C GLY A 135 -8.63 -17.62 -9.10
N LEU A 136 -8.12 -17.08 -7.98
CA LEU A 136 -8.33 -17.68 -6.65
C LEU A 136 -9.80 -17.80 -6.25
N GLY A 137 -10.65 -16.87 -6.71
CA GLY A 137 -12.09 -16.91 -6.41
C GLY A 137 -12.92 -17.71 -7.40
N ALA A 138 -12.34 -18.25 -8.46
CA ALA A 138 -13.06 -19.00 -9.49
C ALA A 138 -12.86 -20.50 -9.26
N THR A 139 -13.86 -21.20 -8.75
CA THR A 139 -13.87 -22.66 -8.63
C THR A 139 -14.88 -23.26 -9.57
N ARG A 140 -14.58 -24.43 -10.13
CA ARG A 140 -15.45 -25.14 -11.08
C ARG A 140 -16.25 -26.29 -10.45
N SER A 141 -16.10 -26.50 -9.15
CA SER A 141 -16.69 -27.61 -8.43
C SER A 141 -17.54 -27.13 -7.26
N ALA A 142 -18.59 -27.86 -6.95
CA ALA A 142 -19.35 -27.70 -5.72
C ALA A 142 -18.83 -28.57 -4.55
N ASN A 143 -17.90 -29.51 -4.82
CA ASN A 143 -17.31 -30.36 -3.81
C ASN A 143 -16.28 -29.58 -2.96
N PRO A 144 -16.45 -29.47 -1.63
CA PRO A 144 -15.57 -28.68 -0.76
C PRO A 144 -14.09 -29.10 -0.84
N TRP A 145 -13.82 -30.39 -0.89
CA TRP A 145 -12.45 -30.92 -0.96
C TRP A 145 -11.76 -30.56 -2.28
N ARG A 146 -12.50 -30.64 -3.37
CA ARG A 146 -12.00 -30.27 -4.69
C ARG A 146 -11.74 -28.76 -4.76
N ILE A 147 -12.64 -27.94 -4.19
CA ILE A 147 -12.44 -26.49 -4.07
C ILE A 147 -11.15 -26.20 -3.28
N LEU A 148 -10.93 -26.89 -2.18
CA LEU A 148 -9.74 -26.73 -1.34
C LEU A 148 -8.46 -27.08 -2.10
N CYS A 149 -8.42 -28.25 -2.75
CA CYS A 149 -7.28 -28.66 -3.58
C CYS A 149 -6.99 -27.65 -4.70
N GLU A 150 -8.02 -27.20 -5.41
CA GLU A 150 -7.89 -26.21 -6.49
C GLU A 150 -7.36 -24.87 -5.94
N THR A 151 -7.82 -24.45 -4.78
CA THR A 151 -7.37 -23.22 -4.13
C THR A 151 -5.90 -23.30 -3.73
N PHE A 152 -5.45 -24.39 -3.11
CA PHE A 152 -4.05 -24.59 -2.76
C PHE A 152 -3.15 -24.69 -3.99
N ALA A 153 -3.56 -25.38 -5.03
CA ALA A 153 -2.81 -25.46 -6.28
C ALA A 153 -2.62 -24.05 -6.91
N LYS A 154 -3.66 -23.22 -6.90
CA LYS A 154 -3.58 -21.84 -7.36
C LYS A 154 -2.67 -20.98 -6.49
N LEU A 155 -2.73 -21.12 -5.17
CA LEU A 155 -1.84 -20.41 -4.25
C LEU A 155 -0.38 -20.81 -4.47
N LEU A 156 -0.09 -22.09 -4.63
CA LEU A 156 1.25 -22.58 -4.94
C LEU A 156 1.76 -22.04 -6.27
N GLY A 157 0.92 -22.05 -7.31
CA GLY A 157 1.26 -21.45 -8.61
C GLY A 157 1.56 -19.96 -8.51
N GLN A 158 0.79 -19.21 -7.68
CA GLN A 158 1.05 -17.79 -7.42
C GLN A 158 2.38 -17.57 -6.68
N LEU A 159 2.73 -18.43 -5.73
CA LEU A 159 3.99 -18.38 -4.99
C LEU A 159 5.17 -18.59 -5.93
N ILE A 160 5.13 -19.63 -6.75
CA ILE A 160 6.16 -19.92 -7.75
C ILE A 160 6.31 -18.75 -8.74
N GLN A 161 5.18 -18.24 -9.24
CA GLN A 161 5.17 -17.06 -10.11
C GLN A 161 5.84 -15.85 -9.46
N HIS A 162 5.59 -15.61 -8.17
CA HIS A 162 6.21 -14.52 -7.44
C HIS A 162 7.73 -14.70 -7.27
N TRP A 163 8.18 -15.90 -6.98
CA TRP A 163 9.62 -16.18 -6.91
C TRP A 163 10.33 -15.92 -8.23
N ILE A 164 9.76 -16.37 -9.34
CA ILE A 164 10.30 -16.09 -10.67
C ILE A 164 10.34 -14.58 -10.95
N LEU A 165 9.28 -13.86 -10.56
CA LEU A 165 9.21 -12.41 -10.72
C LEU A 165 10.23 -11.66 -9.85
N ILE A 166 10.46 -12.08 -8.62
CA ILE A 166 11.46 -11.49 -7.73
C ILE A 166 12.85 -11.67 -8.32
N GLN A 167 13.21 -12.89 -8.68
CA GLN A 167 14.53 -13.20 -9.24
C GLN A 167 14.84 -12.42 -10.52
N SER A 168 13.87 -12.31 -11.42
CA SER A 168 14.05 -11.68 -12.73
C SER A 168 13.77 -10.16 -12.75
N SER A 169 13.12 -9.61 -11.72
CA SER A 169 12.62 -8.23 -11.70
C SER A 169 13.24 -7.35 -10.66
N TRP A 170 14.08 -7.89 -9.77
CA TRP A 170 14.65 -7.15 -8.64
C TRP A 170 15.40 -5.90 -9.08
N SER A 171 16.12 -5.98 -10.19
CA SER A 171 16.87 -4.87 -10.78
C SER A 171 16.04 -3.90 -11.61
N GLU A 172 14.75 -4.21 -11.89
CA GLU A 172 13.89 -3.41 -12.77
C GLU A 172 12.62 -2.89 -12.05
N PRO A 173 12.73 -1.85 -11.22
CA PRO A 173 11.62 -1.33 -10.42
C PRO A 173 10.49 -0.71 -11.25
N ARG A 174 10.70 -0.46 -12.55
CA ARG A 174 9.67 0.05 -13.47
C ARG A 174 8.76 -1.05 -14.02
N ARG A 175 8.88 -2.28 -13.55
CA ARG A 175 8.10 -3.39 -14.07
C ARG A 175 6.65 -3.40 -13.56
N SER A 176 5.72 -3.66 -14.46
CA SER A 176 4.32 -3.88 -14.11
C SER A 176 4.13 -5.33 -13.66
N LEU A 177 3.81 -5.55 -12.38
CA LEU A 177 3.55 -6.90 -11.85
C LEU A 177 2.50 -7.65 -12.68
N ARG A 178 1.44 -6.99 -13.15
CA ARG A 178 0.39 -7.60 -13.98
C ARG A 178 0.93 -8.09 -15.33
N LYS A 179 1.69 -7.25 -16.05
CA LYS A 179 2.25 -7.61 -17.36
C LYS A 179 3.29 -8.72 -17.20
N ALA A 180 4.13 -8.62 -16.17
CA ALA A 180 5.15 -9.61 -15.86
C ALA A 180 4.55 -10.96 -15.45
N ALA A 181 3.51 -10.96 -14.62
CA ALA A 181 2.76 -12.18 -14.27
C ALA A 181 2.13 -12.85 -15.50
N GLY A 182 1.63 -12.06 -16.46
CA GLY A 182 1.14 -12.58 -17.73
C GLY A 182 2.24 -13.24 -18.58
N ALA A 183 3.43 -12.62 -18.62
CA ALA A 183 4.58 -13.19 -19.31
C ALA A 183 5.02 -14.53 -18.69
N VAL A 184 5.17 -14.62 -17.37
CA VAL A 184 5.50 -15.88 -16.69
C VAL A 184 4.45 -16.96 -16.95
N ARG A 185 3.18 -16.59 -16.94
CA ARG A 185 2.08 -17.54 -17.22
C ARG A 185 2.13 -18.12 -18.63
N ALA A 186 2.58 -17.36 -19.62
CA ALA A 186 2.75 -17.86 -20.99
C ALA A 186 3.75 -19.02 -21.06
N PHE A 187 4.69 -19.13 -20.11
CA PHE A 187 5.64 -20.23 -20.03
C PHE A 187 5.20 -21.37 -19.09
N ALA A 188 3.97 -21.37 -18.58
CA ALA A 188 3.53 -22.34 -17.57
C ALA A 188 3.65 -23.80 -18.07
N ALA A 189 3.29 -24.08 -19.32
CA ALA A 189 3.41 -25.41 -19.92
C ALA A 189 4.89 -25.84 -20.04
N CYS A 190 5.76 -24.94 -20.49
CA CYS A 190 7.20 -25.21 -20.60
C CYS A 190 7.83 -25.47 -19.22
N LEU A 191 7.44 -24.68 -18.20
CA LEU A 191 7.86 -24.89 -16.82
C LEU A 191 7.43 -26.27 -16.31
N ALA A 192 6.16 -26.64 -16.52
CA ALA A 192 5.65 -27.93 -16.09
C ALA A 192 6.37 -29.11 -16.78
N ALA A 193 6.66 -28.99 -18.07
CA ALA A 193 7.39 -30.03 -18.81
C ALA A 193 8.86 -30.16 -18.40
N SER A 194 9.48 -29.11 -17.88
CA SER A 194 10.90 -29.07 -17.50
C SER A 194 11.18 -29.43 -16.04
N LEU A 195 10.16 -29.72 -15.22
CA LEU A 195 10.35 -29.95 -13.76
C LEU A 195 11.28 -31.10 -13.40
N ASN A 196 11.37 -32.11 -14.26
CA ASN A 196 12.20 -33.31 -14.02
C ASN A 196 13.63 -33.21 -14.63
N ASP A 197 13.92 -32.08 -15.31
CA ASP A 197 15.23 -31.83 -15.93
C ASP A 197 15.75 -30.46 -15.56
N LEU A 198 16.80 -30.40 -14.74
CA LEU A 198 17.39 -29.17 -14.26
C LEU A 198 17.96 -28.29 -15.38
N HIS A 199 18.51 -28.88 -16.44
CA HIS A 199 19.01 -28.10 -17.57
C HIS A 199 17.89 -27.48 -18.39
N ALA A 200 16.84 -28.26 -18.68
CA ALA A 200 15.65 -27.76 -19.35
C ALA A 200 14.96 -26.67 -18.51
N LEU A 201 14.85 -26.88 -17.19
CA LEU A 201 14.27 -25.87 -16.28
C LEU A 201 15.08 -24.57 -16.27
N ALA A 202 16.40 -24.64 -16.19
CA ALA A 202 17.28 -23.47 -16.25
C ALA A 202 17.10 -22.70 -17.56
N ALA A 203 17.06 -23.41 -18.69
CA ALA A 203 16.83 -22.80 -20.00
C ALA A 203 15.47 -22.09 -20.09
N VAL A 204 14.41 -22.67 -19.52
CA VAL A 204 13.09 -22.04 -19.46
C VAL A 204 13.11 -20.79 -18.57
N LEU A 205 13.77 -20.83 -17.42
CA LEU A 205 13.90 -19.67 -16.52
C LEU A 205 14.68 -18.53 -17.18
N ASP A 206 15.74 -18.82 -17.94
CA ASP A 206 16.49 -17.85 -18.72
C ASP A 206 15.62 -17.21 -19.84
N ASN A 207 14.80 -18.02 -20.50
CA ASN A 207 13.86 -17.52 -21.48
C ASN A 207 12.83 -16.57 -20.86
N ILE A 208 12.29 -16.91 -19.68
CA ILE A 208 11.40 -16.04 -18.92
C ILE A 208 12.12 -14.76 -18.53
N ALA A 209 13.34 -14.81 -18.01
CA ALA A 209 14.12 -13.64 -17.64
C ALA A 209 14.32 -12.70 -18.85
N ARG A 210 14.71 -13.26 -20.01
CA ARG A 210 14.84 -12.50 -21.27
C ARG A 210 13.50 -11.90 -21.74
N ALA A 211 12.41 -12.63 -21.67
CA ALA A 211 11.10 -12.12 -21.98
C ALA A 211 10.69 -10.95 -21.06
N LEU A 212 10.99 -11.09 -19.77
CA LEU A 212 10.70 -10.06 -18.77
C LEU A 212 11.53 -8.78 -18.95
N THR A 213 12.77 -8.84 -19.43
CA THR A 213 13.57 -7.65 -19.73
C THR A 213 12.98 -6.82 -20.86
N ARG A 214 12.36 -7.45 -21.84
CA ARG A 214 11.77 -6.80 -23.02
C ARG A 214 10.33 -6.34 -22.81
N THR A 215 9.60 -6.98 -21.91
CA THR A 215 8.17 -6.76 -21.73
C THR A 215 7.87 -6.20 -20.32
N GLY A 216 6.69 -5.68 -20.16
CA GLY A 216 6.15 -5.43 -18.81
C GLY A 216 6.52 -4.11 -18.17
N ARG A 217 7.15 -3.17 -18.89
CA ARG A 217 7.44 -1.84 -18.34
C ARG A 217 6.16 -1.07 -18.01
N VAL A 218 6.18 -0.34 -16.90
CA VAL A 218 5.13 0.62 -16.55
C VAL A 218 5.31 1.85 -17.44
N GLU A 219 4.27 2.22 -18.17
CA GLU A 219 4.25 3.45 -18.96
C GLU A 219 4.37 4.68 -18.04
N LYS A 220 5.16 5.67 -18.46
CA LYS A 220 5.28 6.94 -17.74
C LYS A 220 3.90 7.61 -17.69
N ARG A 221 3.36 7.75 -16.49
CA ARG A 221 2.10 8.47 -16.29
C ARG A 221 2.39 9.96 -16.13
N ARG A 222 1.88 10.80 -17.03
CA ARG A 222 2.06 12.26 -16.96
C ARG A 222 1.26 12.90 -15.83
N LYS A 223 0.01 12.47 -15.62
CA LYS A 223 -0.89 13.08 -14.61
C LYS A 223 -0.69 12.54 -13.18
N HIS A 224 -0.38 11.28 -13.05
CA HIS A 224 -0.21 10.63 -11.73
C HIS A 224 1.08 9.82 -11.74
N PRO A 225 2.12 10.28 -11.01
CA PRO A 225 3.39 9.57 -10.97
C PRO A 225 3.21 8.13 -10.45
N SER A 226 3.96 7.21 -11.03
CA SER A 226 4.01 5.81 -10.58
C SER A 226 4.68 5.71 -9.22
N ALA A 227 4.50 4.57 -8.55
CA ALA A 227 5.16 4.24 -7.30
C ALA A 227 6.69 4.46 -7.37
N TYR A 228 7.31 3.98 -8.43
CA TYR A 228 8.74 4.13 -8.67
C TYR A 228 9.18 5.60 -8.82
N GLN A 229 8.42 6.39 -9.58
CA GLN A 229 8.72 7.82 -9.73
C GLN A 229 8.66 8.58 -8.40
N LEU A 230 7.73 8.18 -7.52
CA LEU A 230 7.61 8.76 -6.18
C LEU A 230 8.74 8.32 -5.24
N LEU A 231 9.19 7.07 -5.33
CA LEU A 231 10.33 6.58 -4.54
C LEU A 231 11.65 7.22 -5.00
N ALA A 232 11.80 7.42 -6.32
CA ALA A 232 12.98 8.08 -6.87
C ALA A 232 13.02 9.59 -6.58
N ASN A 233 11.86 10.22 -6.41
CA ASN A 233 11.73 11.63 -6.06
C ASN A 233 10.56 11.84 -5.09
N PRO A 234 10.79 11.69 -3.76
CA PRO A 234 9.75 11.84 -2.74
C PRO A 234 9.07 13.22 -2.76
N THR A 235 9.76 14.27 -3.16
CA THR A 235 9.21 15.62 -3.25
C THR A 235 8.11 15.74 -4.30
N ALA A 236 8.15 14.90 -5.33
CA ALA A 236 7.08 14.80 -6.34
C ALA A 236 5.76 14.26 -5.78
N CYS A 237 5.77 13.70 -4.57
CA CYS A 237 4.55 13.28 -3.86
C CYS A 237 3.78 14.46 -3.26
N GLY A 238 4.40 15.65 -3.22
CA GLY A 238 3.77 16.87 -2.73
C GLY A 238 2.49 17.17 -3.52
N TYR A 239 1.38 17.32 -2.82
CA TYR A 239 0.31 18.11 -3.37
C TYR A 239 0.94 19.48 -3.65
N LYS A 240 1.01 19.88 -4.92
CA LYS A 240 1.40 21.24 -5.27
C LYS A 240 0.49 22.15 -4.45
N THR A 241 1.10 22.90 -3.56
CA THR A 241 0.44 23.96 -2.78
C THR A 241 -0.11 24.99 -3.74
#